data_0d54f8633895abae74832384b8c1634b
#
_entry.id   0d54f8633895abae74832384b8c1634b
#
_cell.length_a   1.000
_cell.length_b   1.000
_cell.length_c   1.000
_cell.angle_alpha   90.00
_cell.angle_beta   90.00
_cell.angle_gamma   90.00
#
_symmetry.space_group_name_H-M   'P 1'
#
loop_
_entity.id
_entity.type
_entity.pdbx_description
1 polymer ?
#
loop_
_entity_poly.entity_id
_entity_poly.type
_entity_poly.pdbx_seq_one_letter_code
_entity_poly.pdbx_strand_id
1 'polypeptide(L)'
;MSLKNLIIIFFLCVVPLINAQQNNNKSNVIIGDNFRLHPSNVSQTEVFIVTHPSNPDIIFSSCNTIIFNPFFVSEGVYVTTNGGNSWYGSDTCKGAPITLHGGDPGITINKDGTFILTRIGFSSGLYSHYSIDNGMTWSNQKTITNDDLERATMTSDVHPSSPYFGRSYAAWVKFAPPFPLNFAVTDDSGDSWSVPAQINNPIQRSSGGDITMGPDGKVYVCWAGVTSVSPFTEDFVGVAFTTNGGSNWQVTENAFDMNGINGLLTQKGNIRVNGLPNIAIDTTGGPRHGWIYIVTTQKNLAPAGSDPDIILNRSTDGGQSWSAGIRVNQDPLNNEKIQYFPAIHVDKTGGLNLIFYDDRNTTSDSSGVFLARSEDGGNNWQEFEISDKNYKPVPIGGLGQGYQGDNISITSSNGKLWPVWMDNRTGDYQIWTVPIELSSVYVDETTGQVTEFRLEQNYPNPFNPSTKIKFTIPYVNASEAKQSELVTLKVYDVLGTEVVTLLNEKKSAGIYEVEFDARQLPSGIYFYQLRTESFTNTKKMVLLK
;
A
#
# COMPACT_ATOMS: atom_id res chain seq x y z
N MET A 1 -5.11 -48.47 70.07
CA MET A 1 -5.89 -47.60 69.19
C MET A 1 -4.90 -46.98 68.23
N SER A 2 -4.94 -47.41 66.95
CA SER A 2 -3.93 -47.15 65.94
C SER A 2 -4.38 -46.01 65.05
N LEU A 3 -3.56 -44.94 64.99
CA LEU A 3 -3.66 -43.87 63.95
C LEU A 3 -3.03 -44.41 62.64
N LYS A 4 -3.81 -44.49 61.55
CA LYS A 4 -3.30 -44.75 60.20
C LYS A 4 -2.94 -43.43 59.56
N ASN A 5 -1.68 -43.28 59.21
CA ASN A 5 -1.15 -42.17 58.41
C ASN A 5 -1.60 -42.30 56.96
N LEU A 6 -2.29 -41.28 56.45
CA LEU A 6 -2.64 -41.14 55.02
C LEU A 6 -1.54 -40.30 54.35
N ILE A 7 -0.73 -40.93 53.51
CA ILE A 7 0.26 -40.25 52.68
C ILE A 7 -0.45 -39.82 51.40
N ILE A 8 -0.60 -38.50 51.18
CA ILE A 8 -1.06 -37.90 49.92
C ILE A 8 0.17 -37.63 49.05
N ILE A 9 0.32 -38.37 47.97
CA ILE A 9 1.34 -38.17 46.96
C ILE A 9 0.82 -37.12 45.97
N PHE A 10 1.39 -35.93 45.97
CA PHE A 10 1.20 -34.93 44.93
C PHE A 10 2.02 -35.33 43.71
N PHE A 11 1.37 -35.71 42.61
CA PHE A 11 2.00 -35.78 41.31
C PHE A 11 2.13 -34.34 40.76
N LEU A 12 3.35 -33.79 40.77
CA LEU A 12 3.68 -32.59 39.98
C LEU A 12 3.77 -33.00 38.51
N CYS A 13 2.73 -32.70 37.72
CA CYS A 13 2.84 -32.70 36.28
C CYS A 13 3.76 -31.52 35.86
N VAL A 14 5.00 -31.82 35.56
CA VAL A 14 5.88 -30.89 34.86
C VAL A 14 5.43 -30.88 33.38
N VAL A 15 4.66 -29.86 33.01
CA VAL A 15 4.40 -29.55 31.59
C VAL A 15 5.69 -28.89 31.05
N PRO A 16 6.35 -29.44 30.04
CA PRO A 16 7.45 -28.75 29.41
C PRO A 16 6.91 -27.49 28.74
N LEU A 17 7.37 -26.32 29.20
CA LEU A 17 7.23 -25.08 28.47
C LEU A 17 8.00 -25.25 27.16
N ILE A 18 7.26 -25.55 26.08
CA ILE A 18 7.77 -25.38 24.73
C ILE A 18 7.89 -23.87 24.54
N ASN A 19 9.09 -23.33 24.73
CA ASN A 19 9.44 -22.01 24.25
C ASN A 19 9.31 -22.07 22.72
N ALA A 20 8.20 -21.59 22.18
CA ALA A 20 8.13 -21.21 20.78
C ALA A 20 9.11 -20.05 20.61
N GLN A 21 10.28 -20.34 20.06
CA GLN A 21 11.18 -19.30 19.58
C GLN A 21 10.42 -18.51 18.51
N GLN A 22 10.11 -17.25 18.82
CA GLN A 22 9.70 -16.29 17.81
C GLN A 22 10.89 -16.07 16.89
N ASN A 23 10.80 -16.55 15.66
CA ASN A 23 11.72 -16.16 14.60
C ASN A 23 11.50 -14.68 14.34
N ASN A 24 12.37 -13.84 14.88
CA ASN A 24 12.44 -12.41 14.59
C ASN A 24 13.11 -12.21 13.20
N ASN A 25 12.44 -12.62 12.14
CA ASN A 25 12.81 -12.23 10.79
C ASN A 25 12.41 -10.76 10.61
N LYS A 26 13.32 -9.82 10.85
CA LYS A 26 13.10 -8.41 10.51
C LYS A 26 13.36 -8.24 9.03
N SER A 27 12.34 -7.86 8.26
CA SER A 27 12.53 -7.39 6.88
C SER A 27 13.38 -6.13 6.88
N ASN A 28 14.41 -6.09 6.05
CA ASN A 28 15.06 -4.83 5.73
C ASN A 28 14.18 -4.07 4.73
N VAL A 29 13.71 -2.92 5.12
CA VAL A 29 12.99 -1.97 4.27
C VAL A 29 14.00 -0.98 3.72
N ILE A 30 14.16 -0.92 2.39
CA ILE A 30 15.06 0.02 1.72
C ILE A 30 14.19 0.99 0.93
N ILE A 31 14.20 2.25 1.37
CA ILE A 31 13.43 3.33 0.75
C ILE A 31 14.28 3.96 -0.35
N GLY A 32 13.74 4.03 -1.57
CA GLY A 32 14.37 4.67 -2.72
C GLY A 32 14.16 6.19 -2.76
N ASP A 33 14.37 6.78 -3.93
CA ASP A 33 14.14 8.21 -4.15
C ASP A 33 12.66 8.48 -4.48
N ASN A 34 12.11 9.57 -3.95
CA ASN A 34 10.76 10.03 -4.28
C ASN A 34 10.73 10.64 -5.69
N PHE A 35 9.70 10.32 -6.46
CA PHE A 35 9.47 10.93 -7.76
C PHE A 35 7.98 11.07 -8.09
N ARG A 36 7.63 11.96 -9.02
CA ARG A 36 6.26 12.12 -9.52
C ARG A 36 5.95 11.06 -10.57
N LEU A 37 4.82 10.36 -10.45
CA LEU A 37 4.41 9.36 -11.45
C LEU A 37 4.28 9.97 -12.85
N HIS A 38 3.66 11.14 -12.93
CA HIS A 38 3.48 11.88 -14.16
C HIS A 38 3.61 13.38 -13.89
N PRO A 39 4.81 13.97 -14.05
CA PRO A 39 5.01 15.41 -13.86
C PRO A 39 4.15 16.23 -14.81
N SER A 40 3.31 17.10 -14.26
CA SER A 40 2.34 17.90 -15.02
C SER A 40 2.05 19.23 -14.32
N ASN A 41 1.31 20.11 -14.96
CA ASN A 41 0.78 21.37 -14.40
C ASN A 41 -0.71 21.23 -14.00
N VAL A 42 -1.23 20.01 -13.97
CA VAL A 42 -2.61 19.69 -13.61
C VAL A 42 -2.62 19.25 -12.17
N SER A 43 -3.57 19.71 -11.35
CA SER A 43 -3.76 19.19 -10.00
C SER A 43 -4.20 17.73 -10.06
N GLN A 44 -3.44 16.86 -9.40
CA GLN A 44 -3.64 15.41 -9.33
C GLN A 44 -3.98 15.03 -7.89
N THR A 45 -5.15 14.41 -7.66
CA THR A 45 -5.63 14.05 -6.30
C THR A 45 -6.35 12.70 -6.31
N GLU A 46 -6.60 12.12 -5.15
CA GLU A 46 -7.38 10.87 -4.96
C GLU A 46 -6.87 9.70 -5.80
N VAL A 47 -5.67 9.26 -5.46
CA VAL A 47 -4.95 8.28 -6.26
C VAL A 47 -5.23 6.84 -5.83
N PHE A 48 -5.36 5.97 -6.83
CA PHE A 48 -5.36 4.52 -6.70
C PHE A 48 -4.21 3.91 -7.49
N ILE A 49 -3.75 2.73 -7.04
CA ILE A 49 -2.71 1.96 -7.73
C ILE A 49 -2.98 0.46 -7.58
N VAL A 50 -2.82 -0.29 -8.67
CA VAL A 50 -3.00 -1.74 -8.70
C VAL A 50 -1.91 -2.40 -9.54
N THR A 51 -1.50 -3.61 -9.15
CA THR A 51 -0.54 -4.43 -9.89
C THR A 51 -1.29 -5.48 -10.71
N HIS A 52 -0.78 -5.74 -11.92
CA HIS A 52 -1.31 -6.78 -12.79
C HIS A 52 -1.19 -8.17 -12.13
N PRO A 53 -2.26 -8.98 -12.12
CA PRO A 53 -2.32 -10.19 -11.31
C PRO A 53 -1.29 -11.27 -11.69
N SER A 54 -0.90 -11.35 -12.97
CA SER A 54 0.02 -12.36 -13.49
C SER A 54 1.33 -11.80 -14.08
N ASN A 55 1.43 -10.48 -14.28
CA ASN A 55 2.65 -9.82 -14.75
C ASN A 55 3.06 -8.69 -13.80
N PRO A 56 3.94 -8.95 -12.84
CA PRO A 56 4.31 -7.97 -11.84
C PRO A 56 5.10 -6.76 -12.39
N ASP A 57 5.54 -6.77 -13.64
CA ASP A 57 6.16 -5.60 -14.27
C ASP A 57 5.15 -4.54 -14.68
N ILE A 58 3.84 -4.88 -14.70
CA ILE A 58 2.77 -3.98 -15.07
C ILE A 58 2.07 -3.47 -13.81
N ILE A 59 2.09 -2.14 -13.64
CA ILE A 59 1.37 -1.44 -12.56
C ILE A 59 0.58 -0.30 -13.18
N PHE A 60 -0.67 -0.15 -12.76
CA PHE A 60 -1.59 0.87 -13.21
C PHE A 60 -2.03 1.76 -12.06
N SER A 61 -1.98 3.08 -12.27
CA SER A 61 -2.45 4.09 -11.31
C SER A 61 -3.41 5.05 -12.00
N SER A 62 -4.39 5.53 -11.27
CA SER A 62 -5.32 6.57 -11.72
C SER A 62 -5.65 7.53 -10.58
N CYS A 63 -5.96 8.77 -10.92
CA CYS A 63 -6.27 9.84 -9.96
C CYS A 63 -7.22 10.87 -10.58
N ASN A 64 -7.82 11.73 -9.75
CA ASN A 64 -8.47 12.92 -10.26
C ASN A 64 -7.45 13.87 -10.88
N THR A 65 -7.79 14.45 -12.03
CA THR A 65 -7.01 15.51 -12.68
C THR A 65 -7.91 16.72 -12.88
N ILE A 66 -7.47 17.89 -12.39
CA ILE A 66 -8.30 19.08 -12.27
C ILE A 66 -7.58 20.29 -12.84
N ILE A 67 -8.22 20.97 -13.79
CA ILE A 67 -7.81 22.24 -14.37
C ILE A 67 -8.92 23.26 -14.14
N PHE A 68 -8.57 24.47 -13.72
CA PHE A 68 -9.58 25.49 -13.40
C PHE A 68 -9.81 26.52 -14.52
N ASN A 69 -8.89 26.63 -15.47
CA ASN A 69 -9.06 27.59 -16.57
C ASN A 69 -8.53 27.03 -17.90
N PRO A 70 -9.39 26.56 -18.82
CA PRO A 70 -10.84 26.34 -18.62
C PRO A 70 -11.09 25.24 -17.60
N PHE A 71 -12.22 25.27 -16.91
CA PHE A 71 -12.56 24.23 -15.94
C PHE A 71 -12.71 22.86 -16.63
N PHE A 72 -11.97 21.90 -16.13
CA PHE A 72 -11.92 20.54 -16.66
C PHE A 72 -11.58 19.55 -15.55
N VAL A 73 -12.33 18.46 -15.45
CA VAL A 73 -12.04 17.32 -14.59
C VAL A 73 -11.96 16.07 -15.46
N SER A 74 -10.98 15.23 -15.20
CA SER A 74 -10.80 13.94 -15.84
C SER A 74 -10.14 12.96 -14.87
N GLU A 75 -9.78 11.80 -15.38
CA GLU A 75 -8.99 10.79 -14.69
C GLU A 75 -7.61 10.69 -15.35
N GLY A 76 -6.57 10.91 -14.54
CA GLY A 76 -5.20 10.61 -14.93
C GLY A 76 -5.01 9.09 -15.03
N VAL A 77 -4.25 8.66 -16.01
CA VAL A 77 -3.90 7.25 -16.22
C VAL A 77 -2.40 7.13 -16.38
N TYR A 78 -1.74 6.41 -15.47
CA TYR A 78 -0.29 6.28 -15.40
C TYR A 78 0.09 4.82 -15.28
N VAL A 79 1.01 4.37 -16.12
CA VAL A 79 1.34 2.95 -16.26
C VAL A 79 2.85 2.75 -16.33
N THR A 80 3.31 1.69 -15.71
CA THR A 80 4.61 1.10 -15.98
C THR A 80 4.44 -0.31 -16.52
N THR A 81 5.32 -0.74 -17.43
CA THR A 81 5.39 -2.10 -17.96
C THR A 81 6.77 -2.73 -17.77
N ASN A 82 7.60 -2.11 -16.92
CA ASN A 82 8.96 -2.54 -16.64
C ASN A 82 9.31 -2.49 -15.14
N GLY A 83 8.31 -2.81 -14.28
CA GLY A 83 8.51 -2.89 -12.84
C GLY A 83 8.82 -1.56 -12.17
N GLY A 84 8.29 -0.45 -12.71
CA GLY A 84 8.47 0.89 -12.15
C GLY A 84 9.73 1.62 -12.56
N ASN A 85 10.56 1.06 -13.45
CA ASN A 85 11.78 1.74 -13.92
C ASN A 85 11.46 2.97 -14.79
N SER A 86 10.33 2.98 -15.46
CA SER A 86 9.78 4.14 -16.15
C SER A 86 8.26 4.11 -16.17
N TRP A 87 7.65 5.29 -16.22
CA TRP A 87 6.21 5.47 -16.25
C TRP A 87 5.81 6.30 -17.46
N TYR A 88 4.68 5.98 -18.04
CA TYR A 88 4.04 6.76 -19.10
C TYR A 88 2.56 6.96 -18.76
N GLY A 89 1.93 7.91 -19.41
CA GLY A 89 0.52 8.16 -19.16
C GLY A 89 0.02 9.48 -19.69
N SER A 90 -1.12 9.90 -19.18
CA SER A 90 -1.82 11.11 -19.57
C SER A 90 -2.68 11.59 -18.39
N ASP A 91 -2.85 12.89 -18.26
CA ASP A 91 -3.82 13.48 -17.32
C ASP A 91 -5.27 13.33 -17.80
N THR A 92 -5.50 12.58 -18.85
CA THR A 92 -6.84 12.27 -19.36
C THR A 92 -6.91 10.81 -19.82
N CYS A 93 -8.04 10.18 -19.59
CA CYS A 93 -8.34 8.87 -20.16
C CYS A 93 -8.52 9.02 -21.68
N LYS A 94 -7.46 8.73 -22.45
CA LYS A 94 -7.45 8.91 -23.91
C LYS A 94 -8.37 7.91 -24.60
N GLY A 95 -9.05 8.37 -25.68
CA GLY A 95 -9.92 7.56 -26.52
C GLY A 95 -11.41 7.73 -26.25
N ALA A 96 -11.82 8.21 -25.08
CA ALA A 96 -13.19 8.61 -24.85
C ALA A 96 -13.43 10.04 -25.36
N PRO A 97 -14.58 10.34 -25.97
CA PRO A 97 -14.99 11.72 -26.17
C PRO A 97 -15.23 12.33 -24.78
N ILE A 98 -14.25 13.12 -24.33
CA ILE A 98 -14.28 13.72 -23.00
C ILE A 98 -15.03 15.04 -23.11
N THR A 99 -16.25 15.07 -22.64
CA THR A 99 -16.91 16.33 -22.30
C THR A 99 -16.49 16.67 -20.88
N LEU A 100 -17.17 16.53 -19.87
CA LEU A 100 -16.79 16.81 -18.49
C LEU A 100 -16.98 15.53 -17.67
N HIS A 101 -15.92 15.06 -17.03
CA HIS A 101 -16.01 13.98 -16.06
C HIS A 101 -16.19 14.55 -14.65
N GLY A 102 -16.69 13.75 -13.73
CA GLY A 102 -16.79 14.12 -12.31
C GLY A 102 -15.55 13.72 -11.51
N GLY A 103 -14.66 12.92 -12.11
CA GLY A 103 -13.50 12.35 -11.42
C GLY A 103 -13.82 11.06 -10.67
N ASP A 104 -13.18 10.87 -9.52
CA ASP A 104 -13.34 9.75 -8.59
C ASP A 104 -13.11 8.38 -9.25
N PRO A 105 -11.90 8.13 -9.76
CA PRO A 105 -11.60 6.88 -10.43
C PRO A 105 -11.64 5.69 -9.46
N GLY A 106 -12.28 4.59 -9.87
CA GLY A 106 -12.07 3.25 -9.34
C GLY A 106 -11.33 2.43 -10.38
N ILE A 107 -10.34 1.62 -10.00
CA ILE A 107 -9.54 0.86 -10.94
C ILE A 107 -9.36 -0.60 -10.54
N THR A 108 -9.23 -1.46 -11.54
CA THR A 108 -8.80 -2.85 -11.39
C THR A 108 -8.11 -3.35 -12.66
N ILE A 109 -7.35 -4.43 -12.56
CA ILE A 109 -6.85 -5.21 -13.70
C ILE A 109 -7.42 -6.61 -13.57
N ASN A 110 -8.13 -7.07 -14.59
CA ASN A 110 -8.75 -8.39 -14.56
C ASN A 110 -7.74 -9.51 -14.87
N LYS A 111 -8.22 -10.76 -14.88
CA LYS A 111 -7.40 -11.95 -15.13
C LYS A 111 -6.71 -11.96 -16.50
N ASP A 112 -7.27 -11.28 -17.50
CA ASP A 112 -6.76 -11.22 -18.87
C ASP A 112 -5.81 -10.04 -19.10
N GLY A 113 -5.58 -9.23 -18.05
CA GLY A 113 -4.74 -8.03 -18.12
C GLY A 113 -5.49 -6.81 -18.66
N THR A 114 -6.80 -6.86 -18.82
CA THR A 114 -7.60 -5.70 -19.20
C THR A 114 -7.67 -4.74 -18.02
N PHE A 115 -7.32 -3.48 -18.26
CA PHE A 115 -7.51 -2.40 -17.28
C PHE A 115 -8.96 -1.94 -17.34
N ILE A 116 -9.61 -1.84 -16.20
CA ILE A 116 -10.97 -1.31 -16.07
C ILE A 116 -10.90 -0.11 -15.13
N LEU A 117 -11.44 1.01 -15.59
CA LEU A 117 -11.55 2.27 -14.87
C LEU A 117 -13.01 2.68 -14.79
N THR A 118 -13.51 2.94 -13.58
CA THR A 118 -14.80 3.60 -13.36
C THR A 118 -14.57 5.06 -12.99
N ARG A 119 -15.57 5.90 -13.24
CA ARG A 119 -15.60 7.31 -12.87
C ARG A 119 -17.02 7.80 -12.68
N ILE A 120 -17.19 8.84 -11.88
CA ILE A 120 -18.48 9.51 -11.79
C ILE A 120 -18.69 10.47 -12.96
N GLY A 121 -19.94 10.76 -13.27
CA GLY A 121 -20.30 11.83 -14.20
C GLY A 121 -20.29 13.18 -13.52
N PHE A 122 -20.10 14.26 -14.27
CA PHE A 122 -20.08 15.61 -13.72
C PHE A 122 -21.38 15.99 -12.99
N SER A 123 -22.51 15.55 -13.45
CA SER A 123 -23.82 15.82 -12.81
C SER A 123 -24.37 14.62 -12.05
N SER A 124 -24.17 13.42 -12.56
CA SER A 124 -24.62 12.15 -11.98
C SER A 124 -24.09 10.99 -12.81
N GLY A 125 -24.31 9.78 -12.32
CA GLY A 125 -23.99 8.53 -13.02
C GLY A 125 -22.62 7.98 -12.69
N LEU A 126 -22.52 6.65 -12.88
CA LEU A 126 -21.28 5.89 -12.83
C LEU A 126 -21.02 5.30 -14.20
N TYR A 127 -19.84 5.52 -14.71
CA TYR A 127 -19.41 5.10 -16.03
C TYR A 127 -18.11 4.33 -15.95
N SER A 128 -17.84 3.47 -16.93
CA SER A 128 -16.58 2.77 -17.06
C SER A 128 -15.95 2.90 -18.44
N HIS A 129 -14.65 2.70 -18.47
CA HIS A 129 -13.81 2.54 -19.63
C HIS A 129 -12.91 1.33 -19.43
N TYR A 130 -12.51 0.65 -20.50
CA TYR A 130 -11.51 -0.41 -20.43
C TYR A 130 -10.41 -0.21 -21.47
N SER A 131 -9.23 -0.78 -21.19
CA SER A 131 -8.06 -0.80 -22.06
C SER A 131 -7.48 -2.20 -22.11
N ILE A 132 -7.14 -2.66 -23.34
CA ILE A 132 -6.51 -3.98 -23.60
C ILE A 132 -5.05 -3.85 -24.06
N ASP A 133 -4.51 -2.65 -24.05
CA ASP A 133 -3.17 -2.30 -24.54
C ASP A 133 -2.35 -1.53 -23.48
N ASN A 134 -2.51 -1.89 -22.21
CA ASN A 134 -1.84 -1.28 -21.06
C ASN A 134 -2.09 0.24 -20.94
N GLY A 135 -3.31 0.68 -21.18
CA GLY A 135 -3.71 2.07 -21.00
C GLY A 135 -3.31 3.01 -22.13
N MET A 136 -2.83 2.49 -23.27
CA MET A 136 -2.50 3.32 -24.45
C MET A 136 -3.74 3.87 -25.12
N THR A 137 -4.78 3.02 -25.23
CA THR A 137 -6.11 3.43 -25.72
C THR A 137 -7.21 2.92 -24.80
N TRP A 138 -8.34 3.62 -24.80
CA TRP A 138 -9.47 3.33 -23.93
C TRP A 138 -10.76 3.20 -24.74
N SER A 139 -11.65 2.33 -24.29
CA SER A 139 -12.98 2.14 -24.88
C SER A 139 -13.82 3.42 -24.79
N ASN A 140 -14.86 3.50 -25.61
CA ASN A 140 -15.94 4.44 -25.37
C ASN A 140 -16.58 4.18 -23.99
N GLN A 141 -17.16 5.23 -23.42
CA GLN A 141 -17.88 5.18 -22.16
C GLN A 141 -18.96 4.07 -22.15
N LYS A 142 -18.98 3.30 -21.07
CA LYS A 142 -20.04 2.33 -20.75
C LYS A 142 -20.79 2.83 -19.52
N THR A 143 -22.12 2.84 -19.56
CA THR A 143 -22.94 3.29 -18.44
C THR A 143 -23.19 2.14 -17.46
N ILE A 144 -22.88 2.33 -16.19
CA ILE A 144 -23.21 1.40 -15.11
C ILE A 144 -24.56 1.81 -14.48
N THR A 145 -24.70 3.09 -14.12
CA THR A 145 -25.95 3.67 -13.62
C THR A 145 -26.00 5.17 -13.90
N ASN A 146 -27.20 5.75 -13.87
CA ASN A 146 -27.41 7.19 -13.93
C ASN A 146 -27.77 7.78 -12.56
N ASP A 147 -27.70 6.99 -11.50
CA ASP A 147 -27.95 7.47 -10.13
C ASP A 147 -26.91 8.50 -9.70
N ASP A 148 -27.27 9.31 -8.73
CA ASP A 148 -26.33 10.14 -7.99
C ASP A 148 -25.62 9.31 -6.93
N LEU A 149 -24.29 9.43 -6.81
CA LEU A 149 -23.49 8.51 -6.02
C LEU A 149 -22.13 9.08 -5.59
N GLU A 150 -21.53 8.44 -4.60
CA GLU A 150 -20.11 8.53 -4.25
C GLU A 150 -19.29 7.64 -5.20
N ARG A 151 -17.98 7.88 -5.27
CA ARG A 151 -17.05 7.08 -6.10
C ARG A 151 -17.30 5.57 -5.94
N ALA A 152 -17.04 4.80 -7.00
CA ALA A 152 -16.96 3.36 -6.93
C ALA A 152 -15.53 2.89 -6.68
N THR A 153 -15.36 1.89 -5.80
CA THR A 153 -14.14 1.10 -5.70
C THR A 153 -14.31 -0.22 -6.44
N MET A 154 -13.21 -0.81 -6.90
CA MET A 154 -13.23 -1.97 -7.78
C MET A 154 -12.32 -3.10 -7.31
N THR A 155 -12.72 -4.33 -7.65
CA THR A 155 -11.88 -5.53 -7.55
C THR A 155 -12.20 -6.50 -8.68
N SER A 156 -11.27 -7.41 -8.98
CA SER A 156 -11.47 -8.45 -9.99
C SER A 156 -11.16 -9.82 -9.40
N ASP A 157 -11.95 -10.82 -9.76
CA ASP A 157 -11.69 -12.20 -9.41
C ASP A 157 -10.58 -12.77 -10.30
N VAL A 158 -9.40 -12.87 -9.72
CA VAL A 158 -8.18 -13.39 -10.36
C VAL A 158 -7.75 -14.75 -9.80
N HIS A 159 -8.60 -15.41 -9.04
CA HIS A 159 -8.35 -16.74 -8.46
C HIS A 159 -8.81 -17.85 -9.41
N PRO A 160 -7.91 -18.65 -10.01
CA PRO A 160 -8.28 -19.66 -11.02
C PRO A 160 -9.22 -20.75 -10.51
N SER A 161 -9.28 -21.00 -9.18
CA SER A 161 -10.20 -21.95 -8.55
C SER A 161 -11.60 -21.41 -8.35
N SER A 162 -11.80 -20.10 -8.50
CA SER A 162 -13.11 -19.48 -8.32
C SER A 162 -14.06 -19.82 -9.46
N PRO A 163 -15.34 -20.11 -9.17
CA PRO A 163 -16.37 -20.25 -10.21
C PRO A 163 -16.68 -18.93 -10.94
N TYR A 164 -16.20 -17.80 -10.43
CA TYR A 164 -16.38 -16.45 -11.00
C TYR A 164 -15.09 -15.87 -11.54
N PHE A 165 -14.10 -16.71 -11.82
CA PHE A 165 -12.79 -16.31 -12.33
C PHE A 165 -12.90 -15.42 -13.57
N GLY A 166 -12.46 -14.17 -13.45
CA GLY A 166 -12.50 -13.15 -14.48
C GLY A 166 -13.58 -12.09 -14.30
N ARG A 167 -14.55 -12.30 -13.40
CA ARG A 167 -15.57 -11.30 -13.06
C ARG A 167 -14.94 -10.12 -12.36
N SER A 168 -15.36 -8.91 -12.72
CA SER A 168 -15.00 -7.69 -12.00
C SER A 168 -16.22 -7.08 -11.33
N TYR A 169 -15.98 -6.43 -10.20
CA TYR A 169 -17.00 -5.86 -9.32
C TYR A 169 -16.70 -4.38 -9.10
N ALA A 170 -17.76 -3.56 -9.15
CA ALA A 170 -17.74 -2.18 -8.68
C ALA A 170 -18.76 -2.02 -7.55
N ALA A 171 -18.39 -1.35 -6.47
CA ALA A 171 -19.27 -1.04 -5.34
C ALA A 171 -19.21 0.45 -5.00
N TRP A 172 -20.36 1.04 -4.65
CA TRP A 172 -20.51 2.48 -4.37
C TRP A 172 -21.65 2.77 -3.43
N VAL A 173 -21.66 3.95 -2.84
CA VAL A 173 -22.81 4.45 -2.07
C VAL A 173 -23.73 5.25 -2.97
N LYS A 174 -25.01 4.88 -3.04
CA LYS A 174 -26.04 5.64 -3.76
C LYS A 174 -26.48 6.87 -2.94
N PHE A 175 -26.42 8.06 -3.54
CA PHE A 175 -26.82 9.32 -2.89
C PHE A 175 -28.33 9.56 -2.92
N ALA A 176 -29.09 8.57 -2.47
CA ALA A 176 -30.51 8.68 -2.25
C ALA A 176 -30.86 7.96 -0.94
N PRO A 177 -31.67 8.57 -0.06
CA PRO A 177 -32.07 7.91 1.19
C PRO A 177 -32.63 6.51 0.94
N PRO A 178 -32.23 5.52 1.74
CA PRO A 178 -31.41 5.57 2.96
C PRO A 178 -29.88 5.57 2.75
N PHE A 179 -29.37 5.89 1.57
CA PHE A 179 -27.96 5.91 1.20
C PHE A 179 -27.29 4.53 1.29
N PRO A 180 -27.80 3.51 0.58
CA PRO A 180 -27.27 2.17 0.62
C PRO A 180 -25.99 2.01 -0.20
N LEU A 181 -25.23 0.96 0.11
CA LEU A 181 -24.26 0.42 -0.82
C LEU A 181 -24.97 -0.29 -1.97
N ASN A 182 -24.54 0.00 -3.17
CA ASN A 182 -24.91 -0.69 -4.40
C ASN A 182 -23.66 -1.32 -5.03
N PHE A 183 -23.88 -2.28 -5.90
CA PHE A 183 -22.82 -2.90 -6.71
C PHE A 183 -23.32 -3.26 -8.10
N ALA A 184 -22.39 -3.46 -9.01
CA ALA A 184 -22.60 -4.09 -10.31
C ALA A 184 -21.40 -4.97 -10.67
N VAL A 185 -21.60 -5.91 -11.58
CA VAL A 185 -20.57 -6.82 -12.06
C VAL A 185 -20.45 -6.78 -13.57
N THR A 186 -19.26 -7.11 -14.06
CA THR A 186 -18.99 -7.34 -15.48
C THR A 186 -18.31 -8.68 -15.66
N ASP A 187 -18.75 -9.46 -16.64
CA ASP A 187 -18.16 -10.74 -17.04
C ASP A 187 -17.42 -10.65 -18.39
N ASP A 188 -17.44 -9.48 -19.02
CA ASP A 188 -16.88 -9.19 -20.35
C ASP A 188 -15.85 -8.06 -20.33
N SER A 189 -15.11 -7.98 -19.23
CA SER A 189 -13.99 -7.03 -19.07
C SER A 189 -14.41 -5.55 -19.14
N GLY A 190 -15.63 -5.22 -18.73
CA GLY A 190 -16.12 -3.85 -18.66
C GLY A 190 -16.88 -3.39 -19.91
N ASP A 191 -17.13 -4.27 -20.89
CA ASP A 191 -17.91 -3.91 -22.08
C ASP A 191 -19.41 -3.76 -21.77
N SER A 192 -19.92 -4.59 -20.84
CA SER A 192 -21.26 -4.43 -20.28
C SER A 192 -21.27 -4.70 -18.77
N TRP A 193 -22.31 -4.21 -18.10
CA TRP A 193 -22.48 -4.31 -16.66
C TRP A 193 -23.87 -4.85 -16.30
N SER A 194 -23.95 -5.59 -15.22
CA SER A 194 -25.23 -6.00 -14.64
C SER A 194 -26.05 -4.78 -14.20
N VAL A 195 -27.35 -4.97 -14.08
CA VAL A 195 -28.20 -3.98 -13.40
C VAL A 195 -27.69 -3.81 -11.97
N PRO A 196 -27.51 -2.56 -11.47
CA PRO A 196 -27.10 -2.32 -10.10
C PRO A 196 -28.03 -2.98 -9.08
N ALA A 197 -27.44 -3.61 -8.07
CA ALA A 197 -28.16 -4.22 -6.97
C ALA A 197 -27.69 -3.65 -5.63
N GLN A 198 -28.60 -3.57 -4.67
CA GLN A 198 -28.33 -3.09 -3.31
C GLN A 198 -27.68 -4.19 -2.47
N ILE A 199 -26.62 -3.84 -1.73
CA ILE A 199 -25.92 -4.74 -0.81
C ILE A 199 -26.57 -4.72 0.57
N ASN A 200 -26.73 -3.53 1.17
CA ASN A 200 -27.12 -3.36 2.57
C ASN A 200 -28.44 -2.61 2.71
N ASN A 201 -29.00 -2.68 3.90
CA ASN A 201 -30.15 -1.87 4.30
C ASN A 201 -29.72 -1.01 5.51
N PRO A 202 -29.13 0.16 5.26
CA PRO A 202 -28.36 0.87 6.27
C PRO A 202 -29.20 1.34 7.45
N ILE A 203 -28.71 1.07 8.66
CA ILE A 203 -29.28 1.57 9.94
C ILE A 203 -28.92 3.04 10.16
N GLN A 204 -27.80 3.46 9.59
CA GLN A 204 -27.39 4.86 9.41
C GLN A 204 -26.93 5.02 7.98
N ARG A 205 -26.85 6.25 7.47
CA ARG A 205 -26.32 6.56 6.16
C ARG A 205 -24.97 5.89 5.96
N SER A 206 -24.80 5.10 4.89
CA SER A 206 -23.50 4.58 4.48
C SER A 206 -22.64 5.69 3.87
N SER A 207 -21.34 5.66 4.08
CA SER A 207 -20.36 6.57 3.48
C SER A 207 -19.06 5.81 3.14
N GLY A 208 -18.39 6.26 2.08
CA GLY A 208 -17.27 5.54 1.52
C GLY A 208 -17.72 4.21 0.91
N GLY A 209 -16.88 3.25 0.97
CA GLY A 209 -17.09 1.91 0.45
C GLY A 209 -15.80 1.45 -0.17
N ASP A 210 -15.24 0.35 0.35
CA ASP A 210 -14.06 -0.28 -0.23
C ASP A 210 -14.32 -1.75 -0.45
N ILE A 211 -13.86 -2.27 -1.60
CA ILE A 211 -14.13 -3.64 -2.04
C ILE A 211 -12.84 -4.39 -2.29
N THR A 212 -12.78 -5.63 -1.85
CA THR A 212 -11.61 -6.48 -2.06
C THR A 212 -12.00 -7.94 -2.32
N MET A 213 -11.09 -8.65 -2.98
CA MET A 213 -11.24 -10.08 -3.25
C MET A 213 -10.54 -10.89 -2.16
N GLY A 214 -11.27 -11.84 -1.59
CA GLY A 214 -10.74 -12.87 -0.70
C GLY A 214 -10.40 -14.17 -1.42
N PRO A 215 -9.94 -15.19 -0.69
CA PRO A 215 -9.70 -16.51 -1.25
C PRO A 215 -10.98 -17.11 -1.84
N ASP A 216 -10.83 -18.03 -2.80
CA ASP A 216 -11.89 -18.83 -3.41
C ASP A 216 -13.03 -17.99 -4.04
N GLY A 217 -12.74 -16.78 -4.52
CA GLY A 217 -13.70 -15.90 -5.17
C GLY A 217 -14.72 -15.25 -4.22
N LYS A 218 -14.43 -15.20 -2.93
CA LYS A 218 -15.21 -14.40 -1.98
C LYS A 218 -14.94 -12.93 -2.21
N VAL A 219 -15.99 -12.13 -2.20
CA VAL A 219 -15.89 -10.66 -2.32
C VAL A 219 -16.33 -10.02 -1.03
N TYR A 220 -15.56 -9.08 -0.53
CA TYR A 220 -15.84 -8.33 0.69
C TYR A 220 -15.97 -6.86 0.40
N VAL A 221 -16.91 -6.20 1.08
CA VAL A 221 -17.11 -4.75 1.04
C VAL A 221 -17.20 -4.23 2.48
N CYS A 222 -16.55 -3.11 2.76
CA CYS A 222 -16.73 -2.39 4.01
C CYS A 222 -17.19 -0.95 3.75
N TRP A 223 -17.82 -0.32 4.73
CA TRP A 223 -18.28 1.07 4.70
C TRP A 223 -18.32 1.67 6.10
N ALA A 224 -18.36 2.99 6.20
CA ALA A 224 -18.68 3.66 7.44
C ALA A 224 -20.19 3.92 7.54
N GLY A 225 -20.79 3.59 8.68
CA GLY A 225 -22.08 4.16 9.08
C GLY A 225 -21.84 5.53 9.70
N VAL A 226 -22.51 6.58 9.17
CA VAL A 226 -22.27 7.95 9.61
C VAL A 226 -23.49 8.55 10.28
N THR A 227 -23.25 9.41 11.28
CA THR A 227 -24.30 10.14 11.98
C THR A 227 -25.14 10.97 11.02
N SER A 228 -26.41 11.21 11.35
CA SER A 228 -27.33 12.00 10.52
C SER A 228 -27.11 13.51 10.60
N VAL A 229 -26.22 13.96 11.49
CA VAL A 229 -25.94 15.38 11.75
C VAL A 229 -24.55 15.72 11.24
N SER A 230 -24.44 16.84 10.52
CA SER A 230 -23.15 17.37 10.06
C SER A 230 -22.18 17.54 11.27
N PRO A 231 -20.89 17.13 11.10
CA PRO A 231 -20.19 16.81 9.85
C PRO A 231 -20.36 15.37 9.34
N PHE A 232 -21.37 14.61 9.78
CA PHE A 232 -21.60 13.21 9.40
C PHE A 232 -20.45 12.30 9.82
N THR A 233 -20.08 12.40 11.10
CA THR A 233 -18.97 11.65 11.70
C THR A 233 -19.21 10.15 11.57
N GLU A 234 -18.17 9.41 11.23
CA GLU A 234 -18.17 7.96 11.14
C GLU A 234 -18.33 7.38 12.56
N ASP A 235 -19.32 6.50 12.74
CA ASP A 235 -19.77 5.97 14.04
C ASP A 235 -19.51 4.46 14.19
N PHE A 236 -19.57 3.73 13.10
CA PHE A 236 -19.23 2.30 13.05
C PHE A 236 -18.78 1.88 11.65
N VAL A 237 -18.19 0.68 11.55
CA VAL A 237 -17.87 0.03 10.28
C VAL A 237 -18.87 -1.08 10.02
N GLY A 238 -19.52 -1.05 8.85
CA GLY A 238 -20.31 -2.14 8.31
C GLY A 238 -19.46 -3.00 7.36
N VAL A 239 -19.78 -4.29 7.29
CA VAL A 239 -19.10 -5.25 6.41
C VAL A 239 -20.12 -6.17 5.75
N ALA A 240 -19.93 -6.45 4.48
CA ALA A 240 -20.69 -7.47 3.77
C ALA A 240 -19.76 -8.37 2.95
N PHE A 241 -20.16 -9.63 2.73
CA PHE A 241 -19.45 -10.50 1.82
C PHE A 241 -20.40 -11.40 1.04
N THR A 242 -19.92 -11.83 -0.13
CA THR A 242 -20.61 -12.79 -0.98
C THR A 242 -19.69 -13.95 -1.35
N THR A 243 -20.26 -15.16 -1.45
CA THR A 243 -19.57 -16.39 -1.90
C THR A 243 -20.12 -16.90 -3.22
N ASN A 244 -21.10 -16.21 -3.81
CA ASN A 244 -21.83 -16.65 -4.98
C ASN A 244 -21.87 -15.56 -6.08
N GLY A 245 -20.76 -14.80 -6.19
CA GLY A 245 -20.55 -13.84 -7.27
C GLY A 245 -21.48 -12.63 -7.22
N GLY A 246 -21.96 -12.24 -6.04
CA GLY A 246 -22.86 -11.12 -5.85
C GLY A 246 -24.35 -11.46 -5.86
N SER A 247 -24.73 -12.75 -6.05
CA SER A 247 -26.15 -13.12 -6.06
C SER A 247 -26.82 -12.95 -4.70
N ASN A 248 -26.09 -13.13 -3.61
CA ASN A 248 -26.53 -12.84 -2.24
C ASN A 248 -25.38 -12.31 -1.42
N TRP A 249 -25.67 -11.41 -0.48
CA TRP A 249 -24.72 -10.83 0.45
C TRP A 249 -25.06 -11.19 1.88
N GLN A 250 -24.07 -11.56 2.68
CA GLN A 250 -24.15 -11.62 4.12
C GLN A 250 -23.71 -10.27 4.65
N VAL A 251 -24.58 -9.59 5.39
CA VAL A 251 -24.41 -8.20 5.79
C VAL A 251 -24.38 -8.08 7.30
N THR A 252 -23.38 -7.40 7.83
CA THR A 252 -23.29 -6.95 9.21
C THR A 252 -23.22 -5.42 9.20
N GLU A 253 -24.33 -4.76 9.48
CA GLU A 253 -24.44 -3.31 9.38
C GLU A 253 -23.51 -2.58 10.35
N ASN A 254 -23.34 -3.09 11.55
CA ASN A 254 -22.35 -2.64 12.54
C ASN A 254 -21.48 -3.84 12.94
N ALA A 255 -20.31 -3.98 12.31
CA ALA A 255 -19.35 -5.03 12.60
C ALA A 255 -18.47 -4.66 13.81
N PHE A 256 -18.15 -3.39 13.96
CA PHE A 256 -17.46 -2.81 15.12
C PHE A 256 -17.62 -1.30 15.16
N ASP A 257 -17.58 -0.75 16.36
CA ASP A 257 -17.70 0.70 16.60
C ASP A 257 -16.43 1.43 16.13
N MET A 258 -16.59 2.66 15.68
CA MET A 258 -15.52 3.60 15.42
C MET A 258 -15.92 5.01 15.86
N ASN A 259 -14.96 5.90 15.99
CA ASN A 259 -15.22 7.34 16.14
C ASN A 259 -14.29 8.08 15.20
N GLY A 260 -14.76 8.32 14.00
CA GLY A 260 -13.98 8.88 12.91
C GLY A 260 -13.68 10.36 13.05
N ILE A 261 -13.11 10.92 11.99
CA ILE A 261 -12.60 12.32 12.01
C ILE A 261 -13.24 13.21 10.95
N ASN A 262 -14.31 12.75 10.28
CA ASN A 262 -14.92 13.51 9.18
C ASN A 262 -15.13 14.98 9.55
N GLY A 263 -14.59 15.88 8.71
CA GLY A 263 -14.66 17.32 8.95
C GLY A 263 -13.43 18.07 8.44
N LEU A 264 -13.13 19.19 9.07
CA LEU A 264 -12.00 20.04 8.71
C LEU A 264 -10.90 19.97 9.76
N LEU A 265 -9.66 19.77 9.33
CA LEU A 265 -8.47 19.92 10.16
C LEU A 265 -8.02 21.38 10.16
N THR A 266 -8.34 22.11 11.21
CA THR A 266 -8.03 23.55 11.33
C THR A 266 -6.53 23.80 11.39
N GLN A 267 -5.77 22.91 12.03
CA GLN A 267 -4.32 22.97 12.10
C GLN A 267 -3.63 22.83 10.74
N LYS A 268 -4.31 22.21 9.77
CA LYS A 268 -3.80 21.96 8.40
C LYS A 268 -4.54 22.82 7.36
N GLY A 269 -4.72 24.10 7.64
CA GLY A 269 -5.32 25.04 6.70
C GLY A 269 -6.78 24.76 6.36
N ASN A 270 -7.53 24.09 7.25
CA ASN A 270 -8.92 23.66 7.04
C ASN A 270 -9.09 22.68 5.85
N ILE A 271 -8.16 21.79 5.62
CA ILE A 271 -8.39 20.69 4.68
C ILE A 271 -9.50 19.77 5.19
N ARG A 272 -10.28 19.22 4.26
CA ARG A 272 -11.25 18.16 4.53
C ARG A 272 -10.54 16.84 4.77
N VAL A 273 -10.96 16.10 5.79
CA VAL A 273 -10.50 14.75 6.09
C VAL A 273 -11.68 13.85 6.44
N ASN A 274 -11.43 12.55 6.42
CA ASN A 274 -12.39 11.51 6.79
C ASN A 274 -11.67 10.37 7.52
N GLY A 275 -12.47 9.52 8.19
CA GLY A 275 -12.02 8.27 8.83
C GLY A 275 -12.44 7.01 8.07
N LEU A 276 -12.82 7.13 6.80
CA LEU A 276 -13.41 6.05 6.00
C LEU A 276 -12.55 4.78 6.01
N PRO A 277 -13.18 3.59 6.08
CA PRO A 277 -12.48 2.32 6.14
C PRO A 277 -11.82 1.95 4.81
N ASN A 278 -10.64 1.35 4.88
CA ASN A 278 -9.96 0.71 3.76
C ASN A 278 -9.66 -0.75 4.13
N ILE A 279 -9.92 -1.69 3.21
CA ILE A 279 -9.91 -3.14 3.47
C ILE A 279 -8.84 -3.86 2.67
N ALA A 280 -8.15 -4.83 3.30
CA ALA A 280 -7.27 -5.78 2.63
C ALA A 280 -7.45 -7.19 3.21
N ILE A 281 -7.10 -8.20 2.42
CA ILE A 281 -7.21 -9.61 2.82
C ILE A 281 -5.90 -10.32 2.50
N ASP A 282 -5.46 -11.19 3.41
CA ASP A 282 -4.34 -12.09 3.15
C ASP A 282 -4.81 -13.24 2.25
N THR A 283 -4.47 -13.17 0.98
CA THR A 283 -4.72 -14.23 -0.02
C THR A 283 -3.50 -15.11 -0.26
N THR A 284 -2.44 -14.96 0.54
CA THR A 284 -1.24 -15.81 0.46
C THR A 284 -1.54 -17.22 1.01
N GLY A 285 -0.68 -18.18 0.73
CA GLY A 285 -0.80 -19.52 1.33
C GLY A 285 -0.23 -19.62 2.74
N GLY A 286 0.02 -18.48 3.41
CA GLY A 286 0.64 -18.39 4.72
C GLY A 286 -0.32 -18.68 5.89
N PRO A 287 0.17 -18.57 7.13
CA PRO A 287 -0.61 -18.90 8.34
C PRO A 287 -1.79 -17.95 8.60
N ARG A 288 -1.83 -16.80 7.92
CA ARG A 288 -2.90 -15.80 8.03
C ARG A 288 -3.82 -15.78 6.80
N HIS A 289 -3.72 -16.81 5.94
CA HIS A 289 -4.58 -16.94 4.77
C HIS A 289 -6.06 -16.76 5.13
N GLY A 290 -6.74 -15.83 4.43
CA GLY A 290 -8.15 -15.50 4.68
C GLY A 290 -8.38 -14.50 5.83
N TRP A 291 -7.33 -14.03 6.52
CA TRP A 291 -7.51 -12.94 7.50
C TRP A 291 -7.85 -11.63 6.79
N ILE A 292 -8.80 -10.91 7.37
CA ILE A 292 -9.31 -9.64 6.86
C ILE A 292 -8.83 -8.53 7.77
N TYR A 293 -8.42 -7.43 7.17
CA TYR A 293 -7.89 -6.26 7.86
C TYR A 293 -8.62 -5.00 7.37
N ILE A 294 -9.12 -4.21 8.30
CA ILE A 294 -9.75 -2.92 8.00
C ILE A 294 -9.03 -1.85 8.81
N VAL A 295 -8.61 -0.79 8.13
CA VAL A 295 -7.98 0.38 8.75
C VAL A 295 -8.87 1.60 8.64
N THR A 296 -8.87 2.41 9.68
CA THR A 296 -9.65 3.64 9.80
C THR A 296 -8.80 4.71 10.48
N THR A 297 -9.19 5.98 10.34
CA THR A 297 -8.69 7.05 11.22
C THR A 297 -9.72 7.35 12.30
N GLN A 298 -9.31 7.30 13.56
CA GLN A 298 -10.20 7.48 14.71
C GLN A 298 -9.58 8.39 15.76
N LYS A 299 -10.44 8.96 16.61
CA LYS A 299 -10.05 9.70 17.83
C LYS A 299 -11.07 9.48 18.95
N ASN A 300 -10.69 9.70 20.20
CA ASN A 300 -11.56 9.62 21.38
C ASN A 300 -12.29 8.28 21.59
N LEU A 301 -11.86 7.22 20.93
CA LEU A 301 -12.33 5.84 21.13
C LEU A 301 -11.09 4.93 21.26
N ALA A 302 -10.90 4.35 22.44
CA ALA A 302 -9.73 3.48 22.67
C ALA A 302 -9.63 2.35 21.62
N PRO A 303 -8.41 2.09 21.06
CA PRO A 303 -7.10 2.54 21.52
C PRO A 303 -6.64 3.91 20.99
N ALA A 304 -7.44 4.63 20.18
CA ALA A 304 -7.12 5.98 19.74
C ALA A 304 -7.15 6.98 20.89
N GLY A 305 -6.26 7.99 20.82
CA GLY A 305 -6.20 9.10 21.73
C GLY A 305 -7.22 10.21 21.45
N SER A 306 -6.94 11.39 21.99
CA SER A 306 -7.73 12.61 21.73
C SER A 306 -7.46 13.23 20.35
N ASP A 307 -6.33 12.93 19.78
CA ASP A 307 -5.85 13.26 18.44
C ASP A 307 -6.11 12.10 17.47
N PRO A 308 -6.18 12.35 16.16
CA PRO A 308 -6.42 11.31 15.17
C PRO A 308 -5.29 10.29 15.11
N ASP A 309 -5.63 9.00 15.26
CA ASP A 309 -4.74 7.84 15.18
C ASP A 309 -5.22 6.86 14.09
N ILE A 310 -4.32 6.04 13.58
CA ILE A 310 -4.64 4.96 12.64
C ILE A 310 -4.93 3.68 13.43
N ILE A 311 -6.14 3.14 13.22
CA ILE A 311 -6.65 1.97 13.94
C ILE A 311 -6.89 0.83 12.97
N LEU A 312 -6.38 -0.35 13.31
CA LEU A 312 -6.59 -1.61 12.61
C LEU A 312 -7.59 -2.47 13.38
N ASN A 313 -8.62 -2.96 12.73
CA ASN A 313 -9.44 -4.08 13.18
C ASN A 313 -9.22 -5.27 12.24
N ARG A 314 -9.15 -6.49 12.78
CA ARG A 314 -8.95 -7.70 11.98
C ARG A 314 -9.96 -8.77 12.31
N SER A 315 -10.31 -9.56 11.29
CA SER A 315 -11.09 -10.81 11.43
C SER A 315 -10.23 -11.99 11.02
N THR A 316 -10.28 -13.06 11.77
CA THR A 316 -9.57 -14.33 11.52
C THR A 316 -10.52 -15.47 11.16
N ASP A 317 -11.82 -15.18 11.06
CA ASP A 317 -12.91 -16.15 10.87
C ASP A 317 -13.79 -15.81 9.66
N GLY A 318 -13.25 -15.05 8.70
CA GLY A 318 -13.94 -14.69 7.47
C GLY A 318 -14.99 -13.60 7.63
N GLY A 319 -14.81 -12.68 8.58
CA GLY A 319 -15.68 -11.52 8.81
C GLY A 319 -16.83 -11.76 9.78
N GLN A 320 -16.85 -12.91 10.47
CA GLN A 320 -17.91 -13.22 11.44
C GLN A 320 -17.71 -12.52 12.77
N SER A 321 -16.46 -12.34 13.18
CA SER A 321 -16.10 -11.54 14.37
C SER A 321 -14.86 -10.69 14.11
N TRP A 322 -14.70 -9.63 14.90
CA TRP A 322 -13.65 -8.64 14.75
C TRP A 322 -12.88 -8.43 16.06
N SER A 323 -11.59 -8.20 15.94
CA SER A 323 -10.77 -7.84 17.09
C SER A 323 -11.16 -6.47 17.64
N ALA A 324 -10.82 -6.20 18.89
CA ALA A 324 -10.69 -4.81 19.34
C ALA A 324 -9.72 -4.05 18.43
N GLY A 325 -9.88 -2.73 18.36
CA GLY A 325 -8.99 -1.86 17.61
C GLY A 325 -7.52 -2.01 18.08
N ILE A 326 -6.59 -1.96 17.14
CA ILE A 326 -5.15 -1.97 17.37
C ILE A 326 -4.60 -0.66 16.82
N ARG A 327 -3.95 0.14 17.65
CA ARG A 327 -3.29 1.37 17.20
C ARG A 327 -2.05 1.03 16.39
N VAL A 328 -1.97 1.56 15.18
CA VAL A 328 -0.89 1.26 14.22
C VAL A 328 0.31 2.19 14.44
N ASN A 329 0.08 3.50 14.45
CA ASN A 329 1.12 4.48 14.66
C ASN A 329 1.70 4.39 16.08
N GLN A 330 3.04 4.43 16.20
CA GLN A 330 3.78 4.12 17.42
C GLN A 330 4.29 5.37 18.17
N ASP A 331 3.93 6.57 17.73
CA ASP A 331 4.21 7.80 18.45
C ASP A 331 3.46 7.86 19.79
N PRO A 332 3.85 8.72 20.75
CA PRO A 332 3.15 8.82 22.03
C PRO A 332 1.67 9.18 21.87
N LEU A 333 0.83 8.52 22.65
CA LEU A 333 -0.62 8.79 22.68
C LEU A 333 -0.90 10.21 23.22
N ASN A 334 -1.87 10.91 22.68
CA ASN A 334 -2.28 12.27 23.08
C ASN A 334 -1.13 13.29 22.99
N ASN A 335 -0.37 13.25 21.91
CA ASN A 335 0.80 14.12 21.69
C ASN A 335 0.51 15.31 20.76
N GLU A 336 -0.77 15.53 20.43
CA GLU A 336 -1.26 16.57 19.51
C GLU A 336 -0.79 16.36 18.05
N LYS A 337 -0.32 15.14 17.72
CA LYS A 337 0.07 14.75 16.36
C LYS A 337 -1.12 14.10 15.66
N ILE A 338 -1.17 14.28 14.35
CA ILE A 338 -2.33 13.91 13.54
C ILE A 338 -1.91 12.93 12.47
N GLN A 339 -2.53 11.74 12.48
CA GLN A 339 -2.44 10.76 11.42
C GLN A 339 -3.77 10.69 10.67
N TYR A 340 -3.75 10.61 9.32
CA TYR A 340 -4.96 10.59 8.52
C TYR A 340 -4.76 9.93 7.15
N PHE A 341 -5.87 9.56 6.49
CA PHE A 341 -5.94 8.87 5.19
C PHE A 341 -5.10 7.60 5.13
N PRO A 342 -5.41 6.57 5.92
CA PRO A 342 -4.73 5.30 5.81
C PRO A 342 -5.11 4.56 4.53
N ALA A 343 -4.13 3.85 3.95
CA ALA A 343 -4.34 2.83 2.95
C ALA A 343 -3.58 1.57 3.34
N ILE A 344 -4.19 0.39 3.13
CA ILE A 344 -3.62 -0.90 3.51
C ILE A 344 -3.44 -1.82 2.31
N HIS A 345 -2.36 -2.59 2.33
CA HIS A 345 -2.08 -3.65 1.36
C HIS A 345 -1.41 -4.84 2.03
N VAL A 346 -1.80 -6.05 1.66
CA VAL A 346 -1.11 -7.29 2.05
C VAL A 346 -0.22 -7.72 0.90
N ASP A 347 1.08 -7.79 1.14
CA ASP A 347 2.03 -8.23 0.11
C ASP A 347 2.07 -9.76 -0.05
N LYS A 348 2.80 -10.26 -1.06
CA LYS A 348 2.90 -11.69 -1.37
C LYS A 348 3.52 -12.55 -0.27
N THR A 349 4.13 -11.95 0.75
CA THR A 349 4.66 -12.65 1.93
C THR A 349 3.69 -12.68 3.10
N GLY A 350 2.51 -12.07 2.96
CA GLY A 350 1.53 -11.89 4.02
C GLY A 350 1.86 -10.74 4.98
N GLY A 351 2.80 -9.87 4.61
CA GLY A 351 3.11 -8.65 5.35
C GLY A 351 2.06 -7.58 5.14
N LEU A 352 1.61 -6.96 6.23
CA LEU A 352 0.73 -5.80 6.20
C LEU A 352 1.55 -4.55 5.95
N ASN A 353 1.13 -3.73 5.01
CA ASN A 353 1.78 -2.48 4.66
C ASN A 353 0.72 -1.39 4.65
N LEU A 354 0.87 -0.41 5.53
CA LEU A 354 -0.03 0.73 5.67
C LEU A 354 0.73 2.01 5.38
N ILE A 355 0.13 2.89 4.60
CA ILE A 355 0.62 4.26 4.46
C ILE A 355 -0.41 5.25 4.98
N PHE A 356 0.06 6.35 5.51
CA PHE A 356 -0.79 7.43 6.02
C PHE A 356 0.01 8.74 6.10
N TYR A 357 -0.70 9.87 6.12
CA TYR A 357 -0.09 11.15 6.45
C TYR A 357 0.12 11.28 7.95
N ASP A 358 1.22 11.93 8.33
CA ASP A 358 1.63 12.07 9.73
C ASP A 358 2.43 13.36 9.94
N ASP A 359 2.22 14.04 11.03
CA ASP A 359 2.97 15.26 11.36
C ASP A 359 3.91 15.11 12.56
N ARG A 360 4.17 13.88 13.03
CA ARG A 360 5.02 13.63 14.21
C ARG A 360 6.43 14.23 14.09
N ASN A 361 6.99 14.28 12.89
CA ASN A 361 8.33 14.79 12.61
C ASN A 361 8.35 16.22 12.04
N THR A 362 7.22 16.91 12.04
CA THR A 362 7.09 18.24 11.44
C THR A 362 6.17 19.15 12.26
N THR A 363 5.89 20.35 11.74
CA THR A 363 4.98 21.31 12.36
C THR A 363 3.52 20.87 12.19
N SER A 364 2.63 21.32 13.08
CA SER A 364 1.21 20.96 13.08
C SER A 364 0.45 21.36 11.79
N ASP A 365 1.01 22.30 11.00
CA ASP A 365 0.43 22.75 9.74
C ASP A 365 0.98 22.02 8.50
N SER A 366 1.87 21.05 8.71
CA SER A 366 2.53 20.29 7.65
C SER A 366 2.30 18.79 7.85
N SER A 367 2.62 17.98 6.84
CA SER A 367 2.53 16.52 6.90
C SER A 367 3.64 15.87 6.10
N GLY A 368 4.15 14.75 6.60
CA GLY A 368 4.93 13.75 5.87
C GLY A 368 4.07 12.53 5.56
N VAL A 369 4.63 11.53 4.90
CA VAL A 369 4.00 10.24 4.64
C VAL A 369 4.81 9.14 5.31
N PHE A 370 4.12 8.27 6.03
CA PHE A 370 4.71 7.15 6.76
C PHE A 370 4.23 5.82 6.20
N LEU A 371 5.11 4.83 6.24
CA LEU A 371 4.81 3.41 6.07
C LEU A 371 4.87 2.75 7.44
N ALA A 372 3.82 2.05 7.83
CA ALA A 372 3.83 1.09 8.92
C ALA A 372 3.77 -0.33 8.34
N ARG A 373 4.72 -1.20 8.72
CA ARG A 373 4.80 -2.59 8.27
C ARG A 373 4.68 -3.55 9.45
N SER A 374 3.85 -4.59 9.29
CA SER A 374 3.72 -5.70 10.23
C SER A 374 3.85 -7.04 9.51
N GLU A 375 4.65 -7.95 10.04
CA GLU A 375 4.85 -9.30 9.52
C GLU A 375 4.10 -10.37 10.33
N ASP A 376 3.45 -9.97 11.41
CA ASP A 376 2.76 -10.85 12.35
C ASP A 376 1.25 -10.60 12.45
N GLY A 377 0.68 -9.99 11.39
CA GLY A 377 -0.75 -9.74 11.30
C GLY A 377 -1.24 -8.57 12.15
N GLY A 378 -0.40 -7.57 12.40
CA GLY A 378 -0.75 -6.34 13.10
C GLY A 378 -0.49 -6.37 14.60
N ASN A 379 0.27 -7.36 15.13
CA ASN A 379 0.63 -7.37 16.55
C ASN A 379 1.81 -6.45 16.85
N ASN A 380 2.78 -6.38 15.94
CA ASN A 380 3.94 -5.50 16.04
C ASN A 380 4.13 -4.71 14.74
N TRP A 381 4.59 -3.46 14.85
CA TRP A 381 4.76 -2.54 13.75
C TRP A 381 6.17 -1.97 13.68
N GLN A 382 6.67 -1.80 12.47
CA GLN A 382 7.86 -1.01 12.15
C GLN A 382 7.40 0.17 11.31
N GLU A 383 7.89 1.37 11.62
CA GLU A 383 7.47 2.58 10.93
C GLU A 383 8.65 3.29 10.27
N PHE A 384 8.37 3.89 9.12
CA PHE A 384 9.34 4.56 8.28
C PHE A 384 8.70 5.82 7.69
N GLU A 385 9.36 6.97 7.81
CA GLU A 385 9.00 8.14 7.01
C GLU A 385 9.47 7.90 5.58
N ILE A 386 8.55 7.91 4.62
CA ILE A 386 8.82 7.56 3.21
C ILE A 386 8.80 8.77 2.29
N SER A 387 8.23 9.89 2.72
CA SER A 387 8.34 11.15 2.00
C SER A 387 9.67 11.83 2.33
N ASP A 388 10.44 12.21 1.31
CA ASP A 388 11.72 12.94 1.46
C ASP A 388 11.54 14.41 1.82
N LYS A 389 10.30 14.92 1.77
CA LYS A 389 9.90 16.27 2.14
C LYS A 389 8.52 16.28 2.77
N ASN A 390 8.38 17.09 3.81
CA ASN A 390 7.08 17.48 4.33
C ASN A 390 6.45 18.54 3.43
N TYR A 391 5.12 18.50 3.32
CA TYR A 391 4.35 19.48 2.58
C TYR A 391 3.33 20.16 3.49
N LYS A 392 2.89 21.34 3.12
CA LYS A 392 1.84 22.07 3.81
C LYS A 392 0.53 21.90 3.06
N PRO A 393 -0.40 21.07 3.57
CA PRO A 393 -1.68 20.88 2.92
C PRO A 393 -2.47 22.19 2.89
N VAL A 394 -3.08 22.46 1.75
CA VAL A 394 -3.99 23.60 1.56
C VAL A 394 -5.19 23.16 0.73
N PRO A 395 -6.39 23.67 0.98
CA PRO A 395 -7.53 23.39 0.12
C PRO A 395 -7.28 23.85 -1.31
N ILE A 396 -7.70 23.05 -2.29
CA ILE A 396 -7.69 23.44 -3.69
C ILE A 396 -8.79 24.46 -3.92
N GLY A 397 -8.42 25.68 -4.32
CA GLY A 397 -9.35 26.78 -4.53
C GLY A 397 -10.40 26.44 -5.59
N GLY A 398 -11.66 26.79 -5.35
CA GLY A 398 -12.76 26.61 -6.31
C GLY A 398 -13.59 25.33 -6.14
N LEU A 399 -13.11 24.32 -5.36
CA LEU A 399 -13.85 23.08 -5.13
C LEU A 399 -14.65 23.08 -3.81
N GLY A 400 -14.42 24.03 -2.94
CA GLY A 400 -15.15 24.17 -1.68
C GLY A 400 -14.80 23.12 -0.61
N GLN A 401 -15.44 23.25 0.57
CA GLN A 401 -15.40 22.28 1.67
C GLN A 401 -14.00 21.81 2.13
N GLY A 402 -12.93 22.59 1.87
CA GLY A 402 -11.59 22.20 2.25
C GLY A 402 -10.98 21.07 1.40
N TYR A 403 -11.48 20.84 0.21
CA TYR A 403 -11.04 19.75 -0.67
C TYR A 403 -9.55 19.85 -1.04
N GLN A 404 -8.85 18.74 -0.88
CA GLN A 404 -7.48 18.51 -1.38
C GLN A 404 -7.32 17.13 -2.02
N GLY A 405 -8.36 16.29 -1.96
CA GLY A 405 -8.41 14.86 -2.17
C GLY A 405 -8.67 14.12 -0.86
N ASP A 406 -9.17 12.90 -0.95
CA ASP A 406 -9.71 12.15 0.18
C ASP A 406 -9.04 10.78 0.43
N ASN A 407 -8.10 10.35 -0.41
CA ASN A 407 -7.43 9.06 -0.28
C ASN A 407 -6.03 9.01 -0.91
N ILE A 408 -5.27 8.03 -0.45
CA ILE A 408 -3.98 7.58 -0.98
C ILE A 408 -4.05 6.07 -1.17
N SER A 409 -3.04 5.46 -1.79
CA SER A 409 -3.10 4.02 -2.10
C SER A 409 -1.70 3.38 -2.09
N ILE A 410 -1.66 2.05 -1.99
CA ILE A 410 -0.41 1.27 -1.99
C ILE A 410 -0.64 -0.09 -2.65
N THR A 411 0.33 -0.56 -3.41
CA THR A 411 0.39 -1.93 -3.96
C THR A 411 1.78 -2.51 -3.82
N SER A 412 1.96 -3.78 -4.19
CA SER A 412 3.28 -4.42 -4.23
C SER A 412 3.53 -5.14 -5.54
N SER A 413 4.79 -5.14 -5.98
CA SER A 413 5.23 -5.81 -7.18
C SER A 413 6.72 -6.15 -7.10
N ASN A 414 7.11 -7.35 -7.53
CA ASN A 414 8.52 -7.78 -7.61
C ASN A 414 9.31 -7.56 -6.29
N GLY A 415 8.69 -7.85 -5.13
CA GLY A 415 9.33 -7.64 -3.82
C GLY A 415 9.48 -6.17 -3.42
N LYS A 416 8.81 -5.25 -4.11
CA LYS A 416 8.78 -3.82 -3.79
C LYS A 416 7.36 -3.39 -3.45
N LEU A 417 7.26 -2.42 -2.54
CA LEU A 417 6.03 -1.65 -2.32
C LEU A 417 6.04 -0.41 -3.21
N TRP A 418 4.87 -0.04 -3.67
CA TRP A 418 4.60 1.15 -4.47
C TRP A 418 3.50 1.96 -3.79
N PRO A 419 3.85 2.73 -2.73
CA PRO A 419 2.94 3.71 -2.15
C PRO A 419 2.74 4.87 -3.12
N VAL A 420 1.53 5.40 -3.20
CA VAL A 420 1.21 6.61 -3.97
C VAL A 420 0.42 7.58 -3.10
N TRP A 421 0.85 8.82 -3.11
CA TRP A 421 0.21 9.90 -2.35
C TRP A 421 0.22 11.19 -3.14
N MET A 422 -0.57 12.13 -2.72
CA MET A 422 -0.65 13.48 -3.30
C MET A 422 -0.02 14.49 -2.35
N ASP A 423 0.78 15.39 -2.88
CA ASP A 423 1.24 16.58 -2.15
C ASP A 423 1.51 17.74 -3.09
N ASN A 424 1.53 18.95 -2.53
CA ASN A 424 1.69 20.21 -3.25
C ASN A 424 3.09 20.83 -3.11
N ARG A 425 4.10 20.05 -2.78
CA ARG A 425 5.48 20.55 -2.59
C ARG A 425 6.08 21.26 -3.82
N THR A 426 5.48 21.07 -4.99
CA THR A 426 5.88 21.71 -6.26
C THR A 426 4.97 22.87 -6.66
N GLY A 427 4.01 23.26 -5.82
CA GLY A 427 3.03 24.32 -6.06
C GLY A 427 1.63 23.76 -6.26
N ASP A 428 1.42 22.89 -7.25
CA ASP A 428 0.18 22.15 -7.46
C ASP A 428 0.26 20.75 -6.83
N TYR A 429 -0.88 20.18 -6.47
CA TYR A 429 -0.94 18.79 -6.03
C TYR A 429 -0.53 17.84 -7.16
N GLN A 430 0.41 16.98 -6.88
CA GLN A 430 0.92 15.97 -7.80
C GLN A 430 0.97 14.61 -7.10
N ILE A 431 0.89 13.54 -7.90
CA ILE A 431 1.04 12.17 -7.38
C ILE A 431 2.51 11.82 -7.29
N TRP A 432 2.94 11.51 -6.08
CA TRP A 432 4.28 11.06 -5.72
C TRP A 432 4.29 9.57 -5.39
N THR A 433 5.44 8.96 -5.58
CA THR A 433 5.72 7.58 -5.22
C THR A 433 7.17 7.40 -4.81
N VAL A 434 7.47 6.28 -4.21
CA VAL A 434 8.82 5.82 -3.88
C VAL A 434 8.88 4.30 -3.98
N PRO A 435 9.86 3.69 -4.67
CA PRO A 435 10.04 2.25 -4.63
C PRO A 435 10.62 1.86 -3.26
N ILE A 436 9.96 0.94 -2.57
CA ILE A 436 10.41 0.43 -1.27
C ILE A 436 10.73 -1.05 -1.43
N GLU A 437 12.00 -1.41 -1.40
CA GLU A 437 12.41 -2.81 -1.50
C GLU A 437 12.19 -3.53 -0.17
N LEU A 438 11.51 -4.66 -0.24
CA LEU A 438 11.34 -5.59 0.87
C LEU A 438 12.36 -6.71 0.70
N SER A 439 13.46 -6.63 1.42
CA SER A 439 14.43 -7.72 1.43
C SER A 439 14.27 -8.54 2.71
N SER A 440 13.96 -9.83 2.57
CA SER A 440 14.10 -10.78 3.66
C SER A 440 15.59 -11.03 3.87
N VAL A 441 16.14 -10.51 4.94
CA VAL A 441 17.44 -10.99 5.42
C VAL A 441 17.13 -12.21 6.28
N TYR A 442 17.33 -13.39 5.75
CA TYR A 442 17.43 -14.58 6.58
C TYR A 442 18.74 -14.47 7.38
N VAL A 443 18.65 -13.89 8.57
CA VAL A 443 19.65 -14.10 9.61
C VAL A 443 19.13 -15.27 10.42
N ASP A 444 19.70 -16.43 10.23
CA ASP A 444 19.51 -17.56 11.15
C ASP A 444 20.19 -17.17 12.47
N GLU A 445 19.42 -16.58 13.39
CA GLU A 445 19.94 -16.18 14.72
C GLU A 445 20.40 -17.37 15.57
N THR A 446 20.05 -18.60 15.18
CA THR A 446 20.58 -19.81 15.85
C THR A 446 22.02 -20.10 15.47
N THR A 447 22.49 -19.59 14.31
CA THR A 447 23.87 -19.81 13.82
C THR A 447 24.61 -18.52 13.50
N GLY A 448 23.96 -17.36 13.43
CA GLY A 448 24.55 -16.09 12.98
C GLY A 448 25.07 -16.14 11.54
N GLN A 449 24.52 -17.01 10.70
CA GLN A 449 25.01 -17.28 9.34
C GLN A 449 24.25 -16.51 8.29
N VAL A 450 24.96 -15.86 7.40
CA VAL A 450 24.45 -15.18 6.21
C VAL A 450 24.23 -16.21 5.09
N THR A 451 23.06 -16.23 4.45
CA THR A 451 22.66 -17.28 3.50
C THR A 451 22.69 -16.86 2.03
N GLU A 452 22.90 -15.54 1.74
CA GLU A 452 22.90 -15.04 0.35
C GLU A 452 24.04 -14.03 0.10
N PHE A 453 24.54 -14.01 -1.16
CA PHE A 453 25.43 -12.96 -1.64
C PHE A 453 24.67 -11.65 -1.81
N ARG A 454 25.26 -10.55 -1.35
CA ARG A 454 24.70 -9.21 -1.52
C ARG A 454 25.77 -8.16 -1.74
N LEU A 455 25.50 -7.24 -2.65
CA LEU A 455 26.23 -5.98 -2.81
C LEU A 455 25.28 -4.83 -2.50
N GLU A 456 25.59 -4.03 -1.48
CA GLU A 456 24.75 -2.90 -1.08
C GLU A 456 25.08 -1.64 -1.88
N GLN A 457 24.15 -0.68 -1.90
CA GLN A 457 24.42 0.65 -2.43
C GLN A 457 25.48 1.33 -1.56
N ASN A 458 26.47 1.97 -2.19
CA ASN A 458 27.47 2.73 -1.45
C ASN A 458 26.84 3.90 -0.70
N TYR A 459 27.36 4.19 0.48
CA TYR A 459 26.88 5.31 1.28
C TYR A 459 28.05 6.14 1.83
N PRO A 460 28.00 7.48 1.68
CA PRO A 460 26.99 8.25 0.96
C PRO A 460 27.02 8.04 -0.56
N ASN A 461 25.90 8.31 -1.26
CA ASN A 461 25.80 8.38 -2.72
C ASN A 461 24.71 9.42 -3.10
N PRO A 462 25.05 10.56 -3.75
CA PRO A 462 26.39 10.96 -4.19
C PRO A 462 27.40 11.12 -3.05
N PHE A 463 28.70 11.03 -3.36
CA PHE A 463 29.77 11.09 -2.36
C PHE A 463 30.88 12.10 -2.71
N ASN A 464 31.63 12.56 -1.67
CA ASN A 464 32.76 13.48 -1.81
C ASN A 464 33.70 13.38 -0.59
N PRO A 465 34.97 13.03 -0.72
CA PRO A 465 35.56 12.25 -1.82
C PRO A 465 35.52 10.76 -1.54
N SER A 466 35.02 10.32 -0.37
CA SER A 466 35.00 8.91 0.05
C SER A 466 33.59 8.37 0.25
N THR A 467 33.47 7.05 0.09
CA THR A 467 32.22 6.31 0.32
C THR A 467 32.53 4.91 0.82
N LYS A 468 31.57 4.29 1.46
CA LYS A 468 31.65 2.91 1.96
C LYS A 468 30.80 1.99 1.10
N ILE A 469 31.35 0.82 0.77
CA ILE A 469 30.67 -0.25 0.03
C ILE A 469 30.57 -1.45 0.95
N LYS A 470 29.32 -1.88 1.23
CA LYS A 470 29.05 -3.10 2.02
C LYS A 470 28.67 -4.24 1.12
N PHE A 471 29.08 -5.45 1.50
CA PHE A 471 28.68 -6.68 0.82
C PHE A 471 28.67 -7.86 1.78
N THR A 472 27.95 -8.91 1.40
CA THR A 472 27.82 -10.15 2.19
C THR A 472 28.20 -11.36 1.36
N ILE A 473 28.83 -12.32 2.05
CA ILE A 473 29.22 -13.63 1.51
C ILE A 473 28.49 -14.69 2.34
N PRO A 474 27.67 -15.57 1.72
CA PRO A 474 26.88 -16.56 2.44
C PRO A 474 27.70 -17.78 2.88
N TYR A 475 27.16 -18.52 3.82
CA TYR A 475 27.58 -19.87 4.13
C TYR A 475 27.01 -20.84 3.09
N VAL A 476 27.90 -21.54 2.39
CA VAL A 476 27.49 -22.57 1.42
C VAL A 476 27.61 -23.94 2.11
N ASN A 477 26.45 -24.50 2.53
CA ASN A 477 26.27 -25.79 3.23
C ASN A 477 26.74 -25.91 4.69
N ALA A 478 25.83 -26.39 5.54
CA ALA A 478 26.01 -26.58 6.99
C ALA A 478 27.05 -27.68 7.41
N SER A 479 27.66 -28.36 6.46
CA SER A 479 28.61 -29.48 6.72
C SER A 479 30.08 -29.12 6.55
N GLU A 480 30.44 -27.96 5.99
CA GLU A 480 31.83 -27.53 5.81
C GLU A 480 32.09 -26.12 6.39
N ALA A 481 32.36 -26.07 7.68
CA ALA A 481 32.88 -24.88 8.35
C ALA A 481 34.25 -24.50 7.79
N LYS A 482 34.33 -23.38 7.03
CA LYS A 482 35.53 -22.73 6.43
C LYS A 482 35.77 -22.92 4.93
N GLN A 483 34.79 -22.75 4.08
CA GLN A 483 35.11 -22.49 2.69
C GLN A 483 35.27 -20.96 2.49
N SER A 484 36.50 -20.52 2.14
CA SER A 484 36.76 -19.14 1.71
C SER A 484 36.68 -19.08 0.19
N GLU A 485 35.88 -18.16 -0.36
CA GLU A 485 35.71 -17.94 -1.81
C GLU A 485 36.57 -16.75 -2.26
N LEU A 486 37.09 -16.80 -3.49
CA LEU A 486 37.81 -15.66 -4.06
C LEU A 486 36.79 -14.56 -4.39
N VAL A 487 36.93 -13.41 -3.75
CA VAL A 487 36.04 -12.24 -3.89
C VAL A 487 36.81 -11.11 -4.51
N THR A 488 36.27 -10.52 -5.58
CA THR A 488 36.80 -9.31 -6.19
C THR A 488 35.78 -8.19 -6.11
N LEU A 489 36.20 -6.99 -5.69
CA LEU A 489 35.43 -5.77 -5.74
C LEU A 489 36.22 -4.73 -6.55
N LYS A 490 35.68 -4.32 -7.68
CA LYS A 490 36.35 -3.44 -8.64
C LYS A 490 35.47 -2.25 -8.98
N VAL A 491 36.11 -1.12 -9.29
CA VAL A 491 35.47 0.12 -9.75
C VAL A 491 35.78 0.33 -11.21
N TYR A 492 34.78 0.78 -11.98
CA TYR A 492 34.85 1.03 -13.41
C TYR A 492 34.34 2.44 -13.74
N ASP A 493 34.85 3.03 -14.78
CA ASP A 493 34.31 4.24 -15.38
C ASP A 493 33.08 3.94 -16.27
N VAL A 494 32.52 4.99 -16.88
CA VAL A 494 31.34 4.88 -17.78
C VAL A 494 31.62 4.12 -19.08
N LEU A 495 32.89 3.93 -19.44
CA LEU A 495 33.31 3.15 -20.62
C LEU A 495 33.59 1.68 -20.27
N GLY A 496 33.45 1.31 -18.99
CA GLY A 496 33.75 -0.04 -18.51
C GLY A 496 35.24 -0.29 -18.28
N THR A 497 36.06 0.76 -18.26
CA THR A 497 37.50 0.64 -17.96
C THR A 497 37.67 0.52 -16.45
N GLU A 498 38.46 -0.47 -16.02
CA GLU A 498 38.79 -0.65 -14.60
C GLU A 498 39.58 0.56 -14.08
N VAL A 499 39.06 1.22 -13.05
CA VAL A 499 39.66 2.37 -12.37
C VAL A 499 40.53 1.92 -11.20
N VAL A 500 40.01 0.99 -10.39
CA VAL A 500 40.72 0.43 -9.24
C VAL A 500 40.11 -0.90 -8.81
N THR A 501 40.96 -1.80 -8.31
CA THR A 501 40.55 -2.98 -7.56
C THR A 501 40.59 -2.67 -6.08
N LEU A 502 39.41 -2.69 -5.42
CA LEU A 502 39.28 -2.42 -3.98
C LEU A 502 39.51 -3.67 -3.12
N LEU A 503 39.17 -4.84 -3.67
CA LEU A 503 39.36 -6.13 -3.02
C LEU A 503 39.65 -7.21 -4.06
N ASN A 504 40.63 -8.10 -3.75
CA ASN A 504 40.91 -9.30 -4.55
C ASN A 504 41.58 -10.34 -3.64
N GLU A 505 40.78 -10.99 -2.80
CA GLU A 505 41.27 -11.97 -1.84
C GLU A 505 40.22 -13.01 -1.47
N LYS A 506 40.64 -14.11 -0.86
CA LYS A 506 39.71 -15.09 -0.31
C LYS A 506 39.06 -14.58 0.96
N LYS A 507 37.75 -14.59 0.98
CA LYS A 507 36.90 -14.22 2.14
C LYS A 507 36.07 -15.42 2.59
N SER A 508 35.96 -15.61 3.87
CA SER A 508 34.96 -16.53 4.46
C SER A 508 33.57 -15.89 4.44
N ALA A 509 32.55 -16.69 4.71
CA ALA A 509 31.21 -16.18 4.91
C ALA A 509 31.19 -15.07 5.97
N GLY A 510 30.45 -13.99 5.72
CA GLY A 510 30.38 -12.84 6.61
C GLY A 510 29.93 -11.55 5.91
N ILE A 511 29.84 -10.49 6.69
CA ILE A 511 29.51 -9.12 6.22
C ILE A 511 30.81 -8.32 6.21
N TYR A 512 31.06 -7.61 5.11
CA TYR A 512 32.26 -6.83 4.86
C TYR A 512 31.94 -5.40 4.46
N GLU A 513 32.81 -4.46 4.82
CA GLU A 513 32.74 -3.07 4.42
C GLU A 513 34.11 -2.65 3.86
N VAL A 514 34.11 -1.98 2.72
CA VAL A 514 35.32 -1.46 2.08
C VAL A 514 35.13 0.03 1.82
N GLU A 515 36.10 0.84 2.23
CA GLU A 515 36.11 2.27 1.94
C GLU A 515 36.75 2.53 0.57
N PHE A 516 36.09 3.36 -0.23
CA PHE A 516 36.59 3.84 -1.51
C PHE A 516 36.88 5.34 -1.42
N ASP A 517 38.12 5.73 -1.66
CA ASP A 517 38.60 7.11 -1.71
C ASP A 517 38.85 7.52 -3.17
N ALA A 518 38.06 8.43 -3.67
CA ALA A 518 38.09 8.89 -5.04
C ALA A 518 38.73 10.28 -5.22
N ARG A 519 39.60 10.72 -4.27
CA ARG A 519 40.26 12.04 -4.34
C ARG A 519 41.00 12.31 -5.64
N GLN A 520 41.50 11.28 -6.30
CA GLN A 520 42.25 11.40 -7.56
C GLN A 520 41.37 11.31 -8.82
N LEU A 521 40.07 11.03 -8.68
CA LEU A 521 39.16 10.85 -9.79
C LEU A 521 38.35 12.13 -10.06
N PRO A 522 37.98 12.43 -11.32
CA PRO A 522 37.07 13.53 -11.64
C PRO A 522 35.65 13.26 -11.17
N SER A 523 34.86 14.32 -10.95
CA SER A 523 33.42 14.18 -10.72
C SER A 523 32.76 13.43 -11.88
N GLY A 524 31.84 12.51 -11.57
CA GLY A 524 31.22 11.70 -12.60
C GLY A 524 30.51 10.46 -12.06
N ILE A 525 30.01 9.67 -13.00
CA ILE A 525 29.37 8.37 -12.72
C ILE A 525 30.44 7.28 -12.79
N TYR A 526 30.41 6.42 -11.80
CA TYR A 526 31.24 5.21 -11.72
C TYR A 526 30.36 4.01 -11.41
N PHE A 527 30.90 2.81 -11.69
CA PHE A 527 30.26 1.54 -11.36
C PHE A 527 31.21 0.73 -10.49
N TYR A 528 30.66 0.00 -9.51
CA TYR A 528 31.44 -0.97 -8.75
C TYR A 528 30.80 -2.35 -8.86
N GLN A 529 31.62 -3.37 -9.00
CA GLN A 529 31.21 -4.73 -9.24
C GLN A 529 31.82 -5.66 -8.19
N LEU A 530 30.97 -6.42 -7.51
CA LEU A 530 31.36 -7.55 -6.70
C LEU A 530 31.25 -8.81 -7.56
N ARG A 531 32.30 -9.62 -7.57
CA ARG A 531 32.33 -10.88 -8.30
C ARG A 531 32.96 -11.97 -7.45
N THR A 532 32.33 -13.15 -7.48
CA THR A 532 32.81 -14.42 -6.94
C THR A 532 32.73 -15.51 -8.04
N GLU A 533 32.96 -16.78 -7.72
CA GLU A 533 32.76 -17.87 -8.68
C GLU A 533 31.31 -18.06 -9.08
N SER A 534 30.37 -17.84 -8.14
CA SER A 534 28.94 -18.10 -8.31
C SER A 534 28.06 -16.83 -8.40
N PHE A 535 28.64 -15.64 -8.14
CA PHE A 535 27.85 -14.39 -8.03
C PHE A 535 28.56 -13.22 -8.71
N THR A 536 27.77 -12.40 -9.41
CA THR A 536 28.21 -11.11 -9.94
C THR A 536 27.10 -10.08 -9.79
N ASN A 537 27.40 -8.93 -9.19
CA ASN A 537 26.47 -7.81 -9.09
C ASN A 537 27.23 -6.49 -9.29
N THR A 538 26.58 -5.53 -9.96
CA THR A 538 27.16 -4.22 -10.30
C THR A 538 26.19 -3.12 -9.88
N LYS A 539 26.72 -2.07 -9.24
CA LYS A 539 25.96 -0.89 -8.85
C LYS A 539 26.60 0.40 -9.32
N LYS A 540 25.78 1.43 -9.48
CA LYS A 540 26.18 2.77 -9.90
C LYS A 540 26.45 3.64 -8.67
N MET A 541 27.48 4.51 -8.75
CA MET A 541 27.77 5.56 -7.77
C MET A 541 28.08 6.88 -8.45
N VAL A 542 27.88 7.98 -7.75
CA VAL A 542 28.09 9.35 -8.26
C VAL A 542 29.08 10.08 -7.38
N LEU A 543 30.22 10.49 -7.95
CA LEU A 543 31.22 11.33 -7.31
C LEU A 543 30.91 12.79 -7.63
N LEU A 544 30.77 13.62 -6.61
CA LEU A 544 30.62 15.08 -6.71
C LEU A 544 31.80 15.73 -5.97
N LYS A 545 32.56 16.56 -6.65
CA LYS A 545 33.62 17.40 -6.06
C LYS A 545 33.20 18.84 -6.03
#